data_ea1cdac9e4334850ef890d0cfb840a76
#
_entry.id   ea1cdac9e4334850ef890d0cfb840a76
#
_cell.length_a   1.000
_cell.length_b   1.000
_cell.length_c   1.000
_cell.angle_alpha   90.00
_cell.angle_beta   90.00
_cell.angle_gamma   90.00
#
_symmetry.space_group_name_H-M   'P 1'
#
loop_
_entity.id
_entity.type
_entity.pdbx_description
1 polymer ?
#
loop_
_entity_poly.entity_id
_entity_poly.type
_entity_poly.pdbx_seq_one_letter_code
_entity_poly.pdbx_strand_id
1 'polypeptide(L)'
;MSLEFLPGSTIGILGDDMMSQYVAQVAHNMGYNVAAYSTNPEAPVLSEADYRFVETAADLTALQNFLALSSMVTYTSSWLPAKVIDALAESRLPQGTDLLQLTDDHALGRAFAESQSLNILPYETVSSLDEVAHAAADLGYPVVVKPIFKHKHHDDTVILRGDWDLGLVAPMIDGGTLIVETWLDDVQEFAMTAVRGVTGDIKIYPLRQTVVATDHMRRAWTIGDIADDLMTVMLGVTEQVGEALQYIGAYNVAFFYSSTGNLYIRDIAAGVQETAAVYTATTNVSVAEQHVRAITGQALSDILINQAAIYMPFTTEQVPALMRHWEIQANWQIYFYRFPDTTGKAGYVLACGPSVTLLFNQLHVAGVWQFDD
;
A
#
# COMPACT_ATOMS: atom_id res chain seq x y z
N MET A 1 -21.59 3.86 21.63
CA MET A 1 -20.63 2.80 21.24
C MET A 1 -20.20 2.07 22.50
N SER A 2 -20.24 0.74 22.54
CA SER A 2 -19.79 0.00 23.72
C SER A 2 -18.27 0.17 23.87
N LEU A 3 -17.81 0.35 25.10
CA LEU A 3 -16.39 0.48 25.46
C LEU A 3 -15.62 -0.85 25.32
N GLU A 4 -15.95 -1.65 24.30
CA GLU A 4 -15.47 -3.04 24.16
C GLU A 4 -14.01 -3.14 23.69
N PHE A 5 -13.42 -2.04 23.19
CA PHE A 5 -12.08 -2.04 22.58
C PHE A 5 -11.10 -1.13 23.33
N LEU A 6 -11.14 -1.16 24.64
CA LEU A 6 -10.18 -0.43 25.47
C LEU A 6 -8.80 -1.12 25.49
N PRO A 7 -7.74 -0.40 25.83
CA PRO A 7 -6.44 -0.99 26.15
C PRO A 7 -6.58 -2.18 27.08
N GLY A 8 -5.82 -3.25 26.83
CA GLY A 8 -5.98 -4.58 27.45
C GLY A 8 -6.81 -5.56 26.61
N SER A 9 -7.62 -5.08 25.64
CA SER A 9 -8.26 -5.96 24.65
C SER A 9 -7.23 -6.51 23.66
N THR A 10 -7.57 -7.60 22.95
CA THR A 10 -6.69 -8.23 21.96
C THR A 10 -7.09 -7.79 20.56
N ILE A 11 -6.15 -7.19 19.83
CA ILE A 11 -6.28 -6.89 18.39
C ILE A 11 -5.67 -8.05 17.62
N GLY A 12 -6.46 -8.68 16.75
CA GLY A 12 -6.01 -9.67 15.80
C GLY A 12 -5.49 -8.99 14.51
N ILE A 13 -4.28 -9.34 14.08
CA ILE A 13 -3.65 -8.76 12.88
C ILE A 13 -3.39 -9.87 11.86
N LEU A 14 -3.94 -9.69 10.64
CA LEU A 14 -3.66 -10.51 9.48
C LEU A 14 -2.73 -9.75 8.54
N GLY A 15 -1.57 -10.32 8.22
CA GLY A 15 -0.61 -9.75 7.30
C GLY A 15 0.77 -10.34 7.48
N ASP A 16 1.51 -10.48 6.38
CA ASP A 16 2.83 -11.11 6.33
C ASP A 16 3.95 -10.12 6.07
N ASP A 17 3.62 -8.84 5.94
CA ASP A 17 4.55 -7.77 5.60
C ASP A 17 5.09 -7.02 6.85
N MET A 18 6.04 -6.13 6.61
CA MET A 18 6.62 -5.29 7.66
C MET A 18 5.63 -4.27 8.24
N MET A 19 4.57 -3.91 7.49
CA MET A 19 3.57 -2.97 7.99
C MET A 19 2.67 -3.63 9.01
N SER A 20 2.37 -4.92 8.88
CA SER A 20 1.67 -5.68 9.92
C SER A 20 2.44 -5.74 11.23
N GLN A 21 3.78 -5.94 11.16
CA GLN A 21 4.66 -5.84 12.33
C GLN A 21 4.60 -4.43 12.95
N TYR A 22 4.66 -3.39 12.14
CA TYR A 22 4.64 -2.01 12.62
C TYR A 22 3.29 -1.66 13.29
N VAL A 23 2.17 -2.11 12.72
CA VAL A 23 0.85 -1.95 13.35
C VAL A 23 0.79 -2.68 14.69
N ALA A 24 1.39 -3.88 14.79
CA ALA A 24 1.49 -4.63 16.04
C ALA A 24 2.29 -3.88 17.13
N GLN A 25 3.45 -3.33 16.78
CA GLN A 25 4.26 -2.50 17.70
C GLN A 25 3.48 -1.29 18.21
N VAL A 26 2.78 -0.62 17.32
CA VAL A 26 1.95 0.55 17.67
C VAL A 26 0.79 0.14 18.57
N ALA A 27 0.11 -0.98 18.28
CA ALA A 27 -0.96 -1.50 19.13
C ALA A 27 -0.46 -1.79 20.56
N HIS A 28 0.72 -2.40 20.70
CA HIS A 28 1.37 -2.60 22.01
C HIS A 28 1.67 -1.28 22.72
N ASN A 29 2.22 -0.28 22.02
CA ASN A 29 2.50 1.03 22.60
C ASN A 29 1.23 1.73 23.09
N MET A 30 0.08 1.40 22.50
CA MET A 30 -1.23 1.91 22.89
C MET A 30 -1.91 1.04 23.98
N GLY A 31 -1.24 -0.03 24.44
CA GLY A 31 -1.70 -0.89 25.54
C GLY A 31 -2.63 -2.03 25.14
N TYR A 32 -2.69 -2.41 23.86
CA TYR A 32 -3.44 -3.58 23.39
C TYR A 32 -2.57 -4.83 23.40
N ASN A 33 -3.17 -6.00 23.63
CA ASN A 33 -2.55 -7.27 23.32
C ASN A 33 -2.66 -7.52 21.81
N VAL A 34 -1.72 -8.25 21.25
CA VAL A 34 -1.67 -8.57 19.82
C VAL A 34 -1.75 -10.07 19.60
N ALA A 35 -2.75 -10.49 18.83
CA ALA A 35 -2.79 -11.81 18.21
C ALA A 35 -2.38 -11.65 16.74
N ALA A 36 -1.50 -12.49 16.21
CA ALA A 36 -1.12 -12.48 14.80
C ALA A 36 -1.43 -13.82 14.14
N TYR A 37 -1.96 -13.74 12.93
CA TYR A 37 -2.22 -14.89 12.06
C TYR A 37 -1.48 -14.77 10.77
N SER A 38 -0.82 -15.86 10.37
CA SER A 38 -0.11 -15.97 9.08
C SER A 38 -0.07 -17.43 8.62
N THR A 39 0.04 -17.63 7.29
CA THR A 39 0.42 -18.91 6.69
C THR A 39 1.93 -19.07 6.57
N ASN A 40 2.69 -17.97 6.74
CA ASN A 40 4.15 -17.96 6.75
C ASN A 40 4.67 -17.96 8.19
N PRO A 41 5.36 -19.02 8.66
CA PRO A 41 5.87 -19.09 10.03
C PRO A 41 6.97 -18.05 10.33
N GLU A 42 7.54 -17.44 9.30
CA GLU A 42 8.57 -16.40 9.41
C GLU A 42 8.00 -14.98 9.22
N ALA A 43 6.67 -14.83 9.14
CA ALA A 43 6.03 -13.52 8.99
C ALA A 43 6.48 -12.54 10.07
N PRO A 44 6.89 -11.31 9.71
CA PRO A 44 7.40 -10.32 10.66
C PRO A 44 6.46 -10.02 11.82
N VAL A 45 5.15 -9.98 11.57
CA VAL A 45 4.13 -9.72 12.61
C VAL A 45 4.17 -10.73 13.77
N LEU A 46 4.52 -11.98 13.48
CA LEU A 46 4.61 -13.02 14.50
C LEU A 46 5.69 -12.72 15.56
N SER A 47 6.71 -11.95 15.24
CA SER A 47 7.75 -11.58 16.18
C SER A 47 7.27 -10.60 17.25
N GLU A 48 6.24 -9.82 16.95
CA GLU A 48 5.65 -8.82 17.84
C GLU A 48 4.38 -9.32 18.57
N ALA A 49 3.86 -10.51 18.21
CA ALA A 49 2.60 -10.99 18.74
C ALA A 49 2.75 -11.64 20.11
N ASP A 50 1.82 -11.34 21.05
CA ASP A 50 1.63 -12.06 22.30
C ASP A 50 1.09 -13.48 22.05
N TYR A 51 0.22 -13.60 21.03
CA TYR A 51 -0.40 -14.86 20.61
C TYR A 51 -0.16 -15.08 19.12
N ARG A 52 0.50 -16.21 18.80
CA ARG A 52 0.90 -16.55 17.42
C ARG A 52 0.04 -17.68 16.89
N PHE A 53 -0.54 -17.47 15.72
CA PHE A 53 -1.36 -18.45 15.01
C PHE A 53 -0.78 -18.65 13.61
N VAL A 54 -0.14 -19.80 13.40
CA VAL A 54 0.44 -20.16 12.10
C VAL A 54 -0.39 -21.30 11.51
N GLU A 55 -0.99 -21.03 10.35
CA GLU A 55 -1.77 -22.04 9.64
C GLU A 55 -0.87 -22.96 8.85
N THR A 56 -0.86 -24.24 9.21
CA THR A 56 -0.03 -25.26 8.56
C THR A 56 -0.87 -26.30 7.83
N ALA A 57 -2.19 -26.25 8.01
CA ALA A 57 -3.14 -27.18 7.42
C ALA A 57 -4.26 -26.43 6.68
N ALA A 58 -4.94 -27.11 5.78
CA ALA A 58 -6.02 -26.51 4.98
C ALA A 58 -7.36 -26.41 5.72
N ASP A 59 -7.42 -26.82 6.99
CA ASP A 59 -8.64 -26.86 7.82
C ASP A 59 -8.97 -25.56 8.56
N LEU A 60 -8.10 -24.55 8.47
CA LEU A 60 -8.23 -23.23 9.07
C LEU A 60 -8.35 -23.23 10.62
N THR A 61 -7.84 -24.25 11.29
CA THR A 61 -7.94 -24.37 12.76
C THR A 61 -7.20 -23.21 13.46
N ALA A 62 -6.03 -22.82 12.97
CA ALA A 62 -5.29 -21.70 13.53
C ALA A 62 -6.08 -20.39 13.35
N LEU A 63 -6.71 -20.17 12.19
CA LEU A 63 -7.57 -19.01 11.95
C LEU A 63 -8.76 -18.96 12.91
N GLN A 64 -9.45 -20.07 13.13
CA GLN A 64 -10.58 -20.15 14.05
C GLN A 64 -10.18 -19.79 15.48
N ASN A 65 -9.04 -20.31 15.95
CA ASN A 65 -8.50 -20.00 17.28
C ASN A 65 -8.08 -18.53 17.39
N PHE A 66 -7.47 -17.98 16.34
CA PHE A 66 -7.13 -16.57 16.24
C PHE A 66 -8.37 -15.68 16.35
N LEU A 67 -9.42 -15.97 15.58
CA LEU A 67 -10.68 -15.20 15.60
C LEU A 67 -11.38 -15.29 16.96
N ALA A 68 -11.37 -16.47 17.60
CA ALA A 68 -11.97 -16.67 18.92
C ALA A 68 -11.27 -15.86 20.03
N LEU A 69 -9.95 -15.65 19.91
CA LEU A 69 -9.18 -14.87 20.89
C LEU A 69 -9.26 -13.37 20.65
N SER A 70 -9.44 -12.96 19.41
CA SER A 70 -9.38 -11.56 19.00
C SER A 70 -10.68 -10.82 19.37
N SER A 71 -10.55 -9.71 20.12
CA SER A 71 -11.69 -8.82 20.40
C SER A 71 -12.14 -8.06 19.16
N MET A 72 -11.19 -7.73 18.29
CA MET A 72 -11.38 -7.19 16.94
C MET A 72 -10.25 -7.69 16.05
N VAL A 73 -10.48 -7.61 14.76
CA VAL A 73 -9.51 -8.04 13.73
C VAL A 73 -9.22 -6.89 12.77
N THR A 74 -7.98 -6.82 12.32
CA THR A 74 -7.54 -5.91 11.24
C THR A 74 -6.63 -6.65 10.29
N TYR A 75 -6.54 -6.16 9.05
CA TYR A 75 -5.60 -6.63 8.04
C TYR A 75 -4.78 -5.47 7.49
N THR A 76 -3.54 -5.75 7.12
CA THR A 76 -2.63 -4.82 6.44
C THR A 76 -2.40 -5.22 4.99
N SER A 77 -2.62 -6.49 4.66
CA SER A 77 -2.50 -7.02 3.32
C SER A 77 -3.58 -6.46 2.39
N SER A 78 -3.22 -6.24 1.12
CA SER A 78 -4.17 -5.87 0.06
C SER A 78 -4.92 -7.07 -0.52
N TRP A 79 -4.58 -8.29 -0.12
CA TRP A 79 -5.22 -9.53 -0.53
C TRP A 79 -5.22 -10.55 0.61
N LEU A 80 -6.31 -11.31 0.69
CA LEU A 80 -6.45 -12.47 1.58
C LEU A 80 -7.11 -13.62 0.80
N PRO A 81 -6.78 -14.89 1.10
CA PRO A 81 -7.46 -16.03 0.51
C PRO A 81 -8.97 -15.99 0.76
N ALA A 82 -9.79 -16.40 -0.22
CA ALA A 82 -11.26 -16.35 -0.12
C ALA A 82 -11.80 -17.04 1.15
N LYS A 83 -11.24 -18.20 1.52
CA LYS A 83 -11.62 -18.91 2.76
C LYS A 83 -11.34 -18.11 4.02
N VAL A 84 -10.31 -17.25 4.02
CA VAL A 84 -10.00 -16.34 5.14
C VAL A 84 -11.04 -15.23 5.15
N ILE A 85 -11.34 -14.64 3.99
CA ILE A 85 -12.37 -13.59 3.85
C ILE A 85 -13.73 -14.10 4.34
N ASP A 86 -14.14 -15.31 3.96
CA ASP A 86 -15.38 -15.95 4.40
C ASP A 86 -15.43 -16.11 5.93
N ALA A 87 -14.33 -16.54 6.54
CA ALA A 87 -14.23 -16.67 7.99
C ALA A 87 -14.27 -15.31 8.72
N LEU A 88 -13.77 -14.25 8.09
CA LEU A 88 -13.80 -12.89 8.65
C LEU A 88 -15.21 -12.29 8.65
N ALA A 89 -16.13 -12.74 7.82
CA ALA A 89 -17.49 -12.17 7.70
C ALA A 89 -18.26 -12.19 9.02
N GLU A 90 -17.96 -13.14 9.91
CA GLU A 90 -18.56 -13.27 11.26
C GLU A 90 -17.73 -12.60 12.35
N SER A 91 -16.58 -12.02 12.01
CA SER A 91 -15.66 -11.41 12.97
C SER A 91 -15.94 -9.91 13.15
N ARG A 92 -15.38 -9.34 14.24
CA ARG A 92 -15.37 -7.89 14.42
C ARG A 92 -14.25 -7.26 13.60
N LEU A 93 -14.55 -7.04 12.32
CA LEU A 93 -13.65 -6.43 11.33
C LEU A 93 -14.16 -5.03 10.95
N PRO A 94 -13.71 -3.96 11.62
CA PRO A 94 -14.18 -2.60 11.33
C PRO A 94 -13.93 -2.15 9.88
N GLN A 95 -12.87 -2.66 9.25
CA GLN A 95 -12.51 -2.36 7.86
C GLN A 95 -13.50 -2.94 6.84
N GLY A 96 -14.23 -4.03 7.18
CA GLY A 96 -14.98 -4.79 6.20
C GLY A 96 -14.06 -5.52 5.21
N THR A 97 -14.65 -6.17 4.22
CA THR A 97 -13.93 -6.95 3.19
C THR A 97 -14.05 -6.34 1.79
N ASP A 98 -14.90 -5.33 1.60
CA ASP A 98 -15.21 -4.78 0.28
C ASP A 98 -13.98 -4.20 -0.42
N LEU A 99 -13.16 -3.44 0.33
CA LEU A 99 -11.93 -2.87 -0.25
C LEU A 99 -10.91 -3.95 -0.64
N LEU A 100 -10.85 -5.09 0.06
CA LEU A 100 -10.01 -6.22 -0.34
C LEU A 100 -10.39 -6.76 -1.71
N GLN A 101 -11.70 -6.92 -1.96
CA GLN A 101 -12.20 -7.41 -3.24
C GLN A 101 -11.89 -6.42 -4.37
N LEU A 102 -12.13 -5.13 -4.14
CA LEU A 102 -11.82 -4.07 -5.10
C LEU A 102 -10.32 -3.94 -5.37
N THR A 103 -9.49 -4.22 -4.37
CA THR A 103 -8.03 -4.12 -4.51
C THR A 103 -7.45 -5.30 -5.29
N ASP A 104 -8.01 -6.50 -5.11
CA ASP A 104 -7.51 -7.72 -5.76
C ASP A 104 -7.95 -7.83 -7.22
N ASP A 105 -9.21 -7.48 -7.53
CA ASP A 105 -9.79 -7.56 -8.88
C ASP A 105 -9.72 -6.20 -9.58
N HIS A 106 -8.88 -6.12 -10.62
CA HIS A 106 -8.71 -4.89 -11.41
C HIS A 106 -10.01 -4.41 -12.05
N ALA A 107 -10.86 -5.32 -12.55
CA ALA A 107 -12.12 -4.92 -13.19
C ALA A 107 -13.12 -4.39 -12.18
N LEU A 108 -13.24 -5.02 -11.01
CA LEU A 108 -14.08 -4.51 -9.92
C LEU A 108 -13.60 -3.13 -9.44
N GLY A 109 -12.27 -2.96 -9.29
CA GLY A 109 -11.70 -1.66 -8.93
C GLY A 109 -12.01 -0.57 -9.96
N ARG A 110 -11.95 -0.89 -11.26
CA ARG A 110 -12.32 0.04 -12.34
C ARG A 110 -13.82 0.35 -12.35
N ALA A 111 -14.68 -0.67 -12.24
CA ALA A 111 -16.12 -0.50 -12.17
C ALA A 111 -16.56 0.36 -10.96
N PHE A 112 -15.91 0.17 -9.80
CA PHE A 112 -16.12 1.04 -8.65
C PHE A 112 -15.74 2.49 -9.00
N ALA A 113 -14.57 2.74 -9.56
CA ALA A 113 -14.12 4.08 -9.91
C ALA A 113 -15.08 4.75 -10.93
N GLU A 114 -15.55 4.03 -11.93
CA GLU A 114 -16.57 4.51 -12.88
C GLU A 114 -17.89 4.86 -12.20
N SER A 115 -18.37 4.00 -11.29
CA SER A 115 -19.59 4.25 -10.52
C SER A 115 -19.53 5.53 -9.69
N GLN A 116 -18.32 5.91 -9.29
CA GLN A 116 -18.03 7.13 -8.54
C GLN A 116 -17.68 8.32 -9.47
N SER A 117 -17.72 8.14 -10.79
CA SER A 117 -17.32 9.15 -11.79
C SER A 117 -15.87 9.63 -11.59
N LEU A 118 -15.00 8.74 -11.12
CA LEU A 118 -13.59 9.02 -10.94
C LEU A 118 -12.83 8.81 -12.27
N ASN A 119 -11.84 9.66 -12.54
CA ASN A 119 -11.08 9.58 -13.77
C ASN A 119 -10.03 8.46 -13.68
N ILE A 120 -10.18 7.43 -14.52
CA ILE A 120 -9.27 6.29 -14.64
C ILE A 120 -8.74 6.18 -16.07
N LEU A 121 -7.67 5.43 -16.25
CA LEU A 121 -7.20 5.11 -17.60
C LEU A 121 -8.21 4.23 -18.33
N PRO A 122 -8.41 4.44 -19.64
CA PRO A 122 -9.24 3.55 -20.46
C PRO A 122 -8.73 2.11 -20.41
N TYR A 123 -9.64 1.16 -20.32
CA TYR A 123 -9.33 -0.26 -20.18
C TYR A 123 -10.37 -1.15 -20.84
N GLU A 124 -9.98 -2.40 -21.11
CA GLU A 124 -10.87 -3.47 -21.54
C GLU A 124 -10.50 -4.79 -20.85
N THR A 125 -11.49 -5.64 -20.59
CA THR A 125 -11.28 -7.01 -20.09
C THR A 125 -11.36 -7.98 -21.23
N VAL A 126 -10.39 -8.90 -21.32
CA VAL A 126 -10.19 -9.81 -22.44
C VAL A 126 -9.90 -11.22 -21.97
N SER A 127 -10.20 -12.23 -22.81
CA SER A 127 -10.03 -13.65 -22.50
C SER A 127 -9.31 -14.43 -23.61
N SER A 128 -8.97 -13.77 -24.71
CA SER A 128 -8.27 -14.36 -25.85
C SER A 128 -7.26 -13.40 -26.45
N LEU A 129 -6.29 -13.96 -27.20
CA LEU A 129 -5.27 -13.15 -27.87
C LEU A 129 -5.86 -12.22 -28.94
N ASP A 130 -6.91 -12.67 -29.62
CA ASP A 130 -7.62 -11.85 -30.61
C ASP A 130 -8.31 -10.66 -29.95
N GLU A 131 -8.91 -10.85 -28.77
CA GLU A 131 -9.50 -9.77 -27.98
C GLU A 131 -8.43 -8.80 -27.49
N VAL A 132 -7.24 -9.27 -27.06
CA VAL A 132 -6.10 -8.40 -26.71
C VAL A 132 -5.71 -7.51 -27.89
N ALA A 133 -5.60 -8.09 -29.09
CA ALA A 133 -5.23 -7.34 -30.28
C ALA A 133 -6.27 -6.25 -30.64
N HIS A 134 -7.57 -6.57 -30.52
CA HIS A 134 -8.65 -5.59 -30.75
C HIS A 134 -8.62 -4.48 -29.70
N ALA A 135 -8.59 -4.84 -28.42
CA ALA A 135 -8.53 -3.87 -27.31
C ALA A 135 -7.32 -2.93 -27.44
N ALA A 136 -6.15 -3.47 -27.77
CA ALA A 136 -4.95 -2.67 -27.96
C ALA A 136 -5.05 -1.73 -29.17
N ALA A 137 -5.71 -2.14 -30.24
CA ALA A 137 -5.97 -1.28 -31.39
C ALA A 137 -6.97 -0.17 -31.09
N ASP A 138 -8.03 -0.47 -30.31
CA ASP A 138 -9.08 0.49 -29.95
C ASP A 138 -8.57 1.51 -28.91
N LEU A 139 -7.80 1.08 -27.91
CA LEU A 139 -7.19 1.94 -26.89
C LEU A 139 -6.01 2.76 -27.44
N GLY A 140 -5.33 2.25 -28.45
CA GLY A 140 -4.11 2.85 -29.01
C GLY A 140 -2.85 2.46 -28.24
N TYR A 141 -1.79 2.05 -28.98
CA TYR A 141 -0.50 1.72 -28.38
C TYR A 141 0.23 2.95 -27.82
N PRO A 142 1.02 2.80 -26.74
CA PRO A 142 1.26 1.58 -25.98
C PRO A 142 0.12 1.23 -25.03
N VAL A 143 -0.05 -0.07 -24.75
CA VAL A 143 -0.98 -0.58 -23.73
C VAL A 143 -0.26 -1.51 -22.77
N VAL A 144 -0.78 -1.65 -21.55
CA VAL A 144 -0.33 -2.63 -20.57
C VAL A 144 -1.35 -3.76 -20.45
N VAL A 145 -0.87 -4.99 -20.47
CA VAL A 145 -1.68 -6.20 -20.27
C VAL A 145 -1.25 -6.88 -18.98
N LYS A 146 -2.21 -7.25 -18.14
CA LYS A 146 -1.97 -7.90 -16.85
C LYS A 146 -3.13 -8.83 -16.48
N PRO A 147 -2.91 -9.83 -15.60
CA PRO A 147 -3.98 -10.65 -15.05
C PRO A 147 -5.03 -9.79 -14.35
N ILE A 148 -6.31 -10.21 -14.39
CA ILE A 148 -7.39 -9.49 -13.73
C ILE A 148 -7.24 -9.52 -12.20
N PHE A 149 -6.69 -10.60 -11.63
CA PHE A 149 -6.44 -10.75 -10.21
C PHE A 149 -4.97 -10.48 -9.86
N LYS A 150 -4.72 -9.48 -9.03
CA LYS A 150 -3.38 -9.08 -8.59
C LYS A 150 -2.62 -10.17 -7.84
N HIS A 151 -3.31 -10.96 -7.02
CA HIS A 151 -2.66 -11.95 -6.15
C HIS A 151 -2.09 -13.15 -6.89
N LYS A 152 -2.56 -13.43 -8.10
CA LYS A 152 -2.17 -14.65 -8.83
C LYS A 152 -0.80 -14.53 -9.48
N HIS A 153 -0.48 -13.36 -10.02
CA HIS A 153 0.73 -13.18 -10.84
C HIS A 153 1.16 -11.71 -10.75
N HIS A 154 1.76 -11.34 -9.65
CA HIS A 154 2.10 -9.93 -9.36
C HIS A 154 3.09 -9.32 -10.38
N ASP A 155 3.90 -10.17 -11.04
CA ASP A 155 4.95 -9.73 -11.98
C ASP A 155 4.58 -9.97 -13.45
N ASP A 156 3.43 -10.58 -13.74
CA ASP A 156 2.99 -10.88 -15.12
C ASP A 156 2.34 -9.64 -15.76
N THR A 157 3.12 -8.57 -15.89
CA THR A 157 2.70 -7.35 -16.57
C THR A 157 3.51 -7.20 -17.86
N VAL A 158 2.81 -7.05 -19.00
CA VAL A 158 3.44 -6.90 -20.32
C VAL A 158 3.00 -5.59 -20.94
N ILE A 159 3.98 -4.79 -21.39
CA ILE A 159 3.70 -3.57 -22.14
C ILE A 159 3.79 -3.91 -23.64
N LEU A 160 2.70 -3.69 -24.36
CA LEU A 160 2.65 -3.82 -25.81
C LEU A 160 2.85 -2.46 -26.44
N ARG A 161 3.87 -2.33 -27.29
CA ARG A 161 4.17 -1.11 -28.05
C ARG A 161 3.69 -1.19 -29.50
N GLY A 162 3.18 -2.36 -29.90
CA GLY A 162 2.64 -2.63 -31.23
C GLY A 162 2.21 -4.09 -31.36
N ASP A 163 1.57 -4.43 -32.49
CA ASP A 163 1.08 -5.79 -32.78
C ASP A 163 2.18 -6.88 -32.70
N TRP A 164 3.44 -6.48 -32.93
CA TRP A 164 4.59 -7.39 -32.87
C TRP A 164 4.88 -7.92 -31.45
N ASP A 165 4.34 -7.28 -30.42
CA ASP A 165 4.50 -7.68 -29.02
C ASP A 165 3.43 -8.67 -28.55
N LEU A 166 2.38 -8.95 -29.34
CA LEU A 166 1.26 -9.82 -28.96
C LEU A 166 1.71 -11.22 -28.52
N GLY A 167 2.80 -11.72 -29.11
CA GLY A 167 3.38 -13.01 -28.71
C GLY A 167 3.82 -13.10 -27.24
N LEU A 168 4.10 -11.95 -26.60
CA LEU A 168 4.49 -11.90 -25.19
C LEU A 168 3.32 -12.19 -24.24
N VAL A 169 2.08 -11.93 -24.69
CA VAL A 169 0.86 -12.12 -23.88
C VAL A 169 0.32 -13.55 -24.04
N ALA A 170 0.67 -14.27 -25.10
CA ALA A 170 0.14 -15.60 -25.37
C ALA A 170 0.22 -16.57 -24.18
N PRO A 171 1.32 -16.63 -23.40
CA PRO A 171 1.39 -17.48 -22.20
C PRO A 171 0.43 -17.08 -21.06
N MET A 172 -0.05 -15.84 -21.05
CA MET A 172 -0.91 -15.33 -19.97
C MET A 172 -2.38 -15.72 -20.17
N ILE A 173 -2.80 -16.01 -21.42
CA ILE A 173 -4.19 -16.34 -21.76
C ILE A 173 -4.68 -17.59 -21.05
N ASP A 174 -3.82 -18.59 -20.90
CA ASP A 174 -4.15 -19.83 -20.18
C ASP A 174 -4.40 -19.59 -18.67
N GLY A 175 -3.92 -18.48 -18.14
CA GLY A 175 -4.09 -18.06 -16.73
C GLY A 175 -5.48 -17.50 -16.41
N GLY A 176 -6.30 -17.17 -17.40
CA GLY A 176 -7.67 -16.65 -17.26
C GLY A 176 -7.84 -15.27 -17.87
N THR A 177 -8.83 -14.52 -17.36
CA THR A 177 -9.15 -13.17 -17.83
C THR A 177 -8.00 -12.19 -17.57
N LEU A 178 -7.72 -11.37 -18.57
CA LEU A 178 -6.74 -10.29 -18.51
C LEU A 178 -7.44 -8.92 -18.60
N ILE A 179 -6.73 -7.88 -18.17
CA ILE A 179 -7.10 -6.48 -18.40
C ILE A 179 -6.05 -5.82 -19.30
N VAL A 180 -6.52 -5.11 -20.31
CA VAL A 180 -5.72 -4.26 -21.20
C VAL A 180 -6.03 -2.82 -20.83
N GLU A 181 -5.00 -2.03 -20.51
CA GLU A 181 -5.15 -0.61 -20.15
C GLU A 181 -4.20 0.27 -20.98
N THR A 182 -4.61 1.49 -21.23
CA THR A 182 -3.71 2.50 -21.81
C THR A 182 -2.44 2.63 -20.95
N TRP A 183 -1.27 2.57 -21.59
CA TRP A 183 0.01 2.85 -20.92
C TRP A 183 0.38 4.32 -21.13
N LEU A 184 0.79 4.97 -20.07
CA LEU A 184 1.32 6.34 -20.13
C LEU A 184 2.83 6.31 -19.89
N ASP A 185 3.58 6.84 -20.84
CA ASP A 185 4.99 7.18 -20.64
C ASP A 185 5.08 8.54 -19.89
N ASP A 186 6.16 8.77 -19.15
CA ASP A 186 6.45 10.05 -18.48
C ASP A 186 5.36 10.56 -17.54
N VAL A 187 4.91 9.71 -16.63
CA VAL A 187 3.97 10.09 -15.58
C VAL A 187 4.66 10.40 -14.26
N GLN A 188 4.14 11.36 -13.53
CA GLN A 188 4.43 11.51 -12.11
C GLN A 188 3.45 10.65 -11.32
N GLU A 189 3.98 9.85 -10.38
CA GLU A 189 3.16 9.06 -9.48
C GLU A 189 2.99 9.78 -8.15
N PHE A 190 1.75 10.02 -7.76
CA PHE A 190 1.39 10.57 -6.47
C PHE A 190 0.57 9.58 -5.67
N ALA A 191 0.58 9.74 -4.34
CA ALA A 191 -0.30 8.99 -3.47
C ALA A 191 -0.74 9.83 -2.27
N MET A 192 -2.02 9.69 -1.92
CA MET A 192 -2.59 10.19 -0.69
C MET A 192 -2.94 9.04 0.23
N THR A 193 -2.54 9.15 1.49
CA THR A 193 -2.98 8.25 2.54
C THR A 193 -4.02 8.96 3.37
N ALA A 194 -5.12 8.27 3.64
CA ALA A 194 -6.16 8.77 4.52
C ALA A 194 -6.52 7.73 5.59
N VAL A 195 -7.09 8.20 6.67
CA VAL A 195 -7.66 7.33 7.71
C VAL A 195 -9.07 7.82 8.01
N ARG A 196 -10.04 6.90 7.92
CA ARG A 196 -11.44 7.18 8.26
C ARG A 196 -11.80 6.52 9.60
N GLY A 197 -12.32 7.33 10.50
CA GLY A 197 -12.80 6.87 11.82
C GLY A 197 -14.20 6.29 11.78
N VAL A 198 -14.61 5.70 12.90
CA VAL A 198 -15.98 5.11 13.06
C VAL A 198 -17.10 6.15 13.01
N THR A 199 -16.79 7.42 13.24
CA THR A 199 -17.74 8.53 13.15
C THR A 199 -17.90 9.09 11.74
N GLY A 200 -17.07 8.59 10.79
CA GLY A 200 -17.04 9.04 9.42
C GLY A 200 -16.05 10.18 9.15
N ASP A 201 -15.37 10.70 10.19
CA ASP A 201 -14.31 11.69 10.03
C ASP A 201 -13.11 11.12 9.27
N ILE A 202 -12.57 11.89 8.33
CA ILE A 202 -11.43 11.50 7.50
C ILE A 202 -10.27 12.44 7.77
N LYS A 203 -9.10 11.88 8.04
CA LYS A 203 -7.84 12.62 8.15
C LYS A 203 -6.93 12.21 7.00
N ILE A 204 -6.51 13.17 6.18
CA ILE A 204 -5.66 12.95 5.01
C ILE A 204 -4.25 13.43 5.34
N TYR A 205 -3.27 12.57 5.06
CA TYR A 205 -1.85 12.85 5.22
C TYR A 205 -1.34 13.72 4.06
N PRO A 206 -0.21 14.41 4.25
CA PRO A 206 0.41 15.21 3.18
C PRO A 206 0.62 14.37 1.92
N LEU A 207 0.51 15.01 0.76
CA LEU A 207 0.78 14.37 -0.52
C LEU A 207 2.20 13.80 -0.52
N ARG A 208 2.35 12.57 -1.02
CA ARG A 208 3.66 12.00 -1.32
C ARG A 208 3.79 11.69 -2.80
N GLN A 209 4.96 11.94 -3.32
CA GLN A 209 5.37 11.42 -4.63
C GLN A 209 6.04 10.08 -4.43
N THR A 210 5.84 9.17 -5.37
CA THR A 210 6.48 7.87 -5.40
C THR A 210 7.14 7.64 -6.74
N VAL A 211 8.22 6.86 -6.74
CA VAL A 211 8.88 6.41 -7.96
C VAL A 211 9.35 4.98 -7.77
N VAL A 212 9.23 4.17 -8.80
CA VAL A 212 9.89 2.87 -8.87
C VAL A 212 11.23 3.09 -9.57
N ALA A 213 12.32 2.90 -8.85
CA ALA A 213 13.65 3.08 -9.39
C ALA A 213 14.08 1.87 -10.23
N THR A 214 15.21 1.98 -10.93
CA THR A 214 15.80 0.92 -11.78
C THR A 214 16.13 -0.37 -11.01
N ASP A 215 16.30 -0.28 -9.70
CA ASP A 215 16.43 -1.42 -8.79
C ASP A 215 15.08 -2.08 -8.42
N HIS A 216 14.00 -1.69 -9.08
CA HIS A 216 12.61 -2.11 -8.82
C HIS A 216 12.09 -1.75 -7.41
N MET A 217 12.81 -0.93 -6.65
CA MET A 217 12.37 -0.48 -5.33
C MET A 217 11.59 0.83 -5.41
N ARG A 218 10.48 0.86 -4.68
CA ARG A 218 9.65 2.07 -4.61
C ARG A 218 10.19 3.04 -3.57
N ARG A 219 10.56 4.23 -4.01
CA ARG A 219 10.98 5.37 -3.19
C ARG A 219 9.80 6.31 -3.00
N ALA A 220 9.81 7.08 -1.92
CA ALA A 220 8.75 8.04 -1.64
C ALA A 220 9.25 9.26 -0.87
N TRP A 221 8.63 10.42 -1.11
CA TRP A 221 8.89 11.64 -0.35
C TRP A 221 7.64 12.50 -0.27
N THR A 222 7.56 13.33 0.78
CA THR A 222 6.47 14.28 0.92
C THR A 222 6.68 15.50 0.03
N ILE A 223 5.60 15.96 -0.60
CA ILE A 223 5.60 17.16 -1.44
C ILE A 223 4.76 18.23 -0.78
N GLY A 224 5.32 19.44 -0.73
CA GLY A 224 4.59 20.64 -0.30
C GLY A 224 4.27 21.59 -1.43
N ASP A 225 4.98 21.50 -2.56
CA ASP A 225 4.93 22.48 -3.64
C ASP A 225 4.31 21.86 -4.90
N ILE A 226 3.00 21.90 -4.99
CA ILE A 226 2.20 21.46 -6.13
C ILE A 226 1.10 22.49 -6.38
N ALA A 227 0.58 22.54 -7.61
CA ALA A 227 -0.50 23.45 -7.97
C ALA A 227 -1.75 23.24 -7.08
N ASP A 228 -2.33 24.30 -6.55
CA ASP A 228 -3.44 24.25 -5.60
C ASP A 228 -4.69 23.56 -6.14
N ASP A 229 -4.96 23.71 -7.44
CA ASP A 229 -6.07 23.05 -8.12
C ASP A 229 -5.88 21.54 -8.20
N LEU A 230 -4.67 21.07 -8.51
CA LEU A 230 -4.33 19.65 -8.53
C LEU A 230 -4.42 19.03 -7.12
N MET A 231 -3.91 19.74 -6.10
CA MET A 231 -4.03 19.32 -4.70
C MET A 231 -5.50 19.19 -4.29
N THR A 232 -6.32 20.18 -4.64
CA THR A 232 -7.75 20.19 -4.32
C THR A 232 -8.49 19.00 -4.93
N VAL A 233 -8.18 18.66 -6.20
CA VAL A 233 -8.78 17.50 -6.86
C VAL A 233 -8.38 16.20 -6.16
N MET A 234 -7.08 16.01 -5.86
CA MET A 234 -6.61 14.78 -5.20
C MET A 234 -7.20 14.62 -3.80
N LEU A 235 -7.33 15.71 -3.03
CA LEU A 235 -8.00 15.70 -1.72
C LEU A 235 -9.46 15.28 -1.87
N GLY A 236 -10.21 15.93 -2.77
CA GLY A 236 -11.64 15.62 -2.99
C GLY A 236 -11.87 14.17 -3.43
N VAL A 237 -11.03 13.66 -4.33
CA VAL A 237 -11.10 12.24 -4.75
C VAL A 237 -10.82 11.30 -3.57
N THR A 238 -9.82 11.63 -2.73
CA THR A 238 -9.46 10.79 -1.58
C THR A 238 -10.59 10.76 -0.54
N GLU A 239 -11.23 11.88 -0.26
CA GLU A 239 -12.41 11.94 0.60
C GLU A 239 -13.58 11.16 0.01
N GLN A 240 -13.91 11.37 -1.27
CA GLN A 240 -14.99 10.69 -1.96
C GLN A 240 -14.84 9.16 -1.91
N VAL A 241 -13.62 8.63 -2.12
CA VAL A 241 -13.33 7.20 -2.00
C VAL A 241 -13.62 6.69 -0.60
N GLY A 242 -13.17 7.39 0.45
CA GLY A 242 -13.40 7.00 1.84
C GLY A 242 -14.87 7.03 2.25
N GLU A 243 -15.63 8.00 1.73
CA GLU A 243 -17.09 8.10 1.95
C GLU A 243 -17.85 7.00 1.23
N ALA A 244 -17.51 6.73 -0.04
CA ALA A 244 -18.19 5.72 -0.85
C ALA A 244 -18.01 4.30 -0.31
N LEU A 245 -16.80 3.97 0.16
CA LEU A 245 -16.46 2.65 0.70
C LEU A 245 -16.93 2.43 2.13
N GLN A 246 -17.23 3.49 2.88
CA GLN A 246 -17.52 3.40 4.34
C GLN A 246 -16.42 2.67 5.14
N TYR A 247 -15.22 2.59 4.57
CA TYR A 247 -14.08 1.87 5.10
C TYR A 247 -13.57 2.52 6.39
N ILE A 248 -13.34 1.75 7.46
CA ILE A 248 -12.80 2.24 8.73
C ILE A 248 -11.34 1.83 8.82
N GLY A 249 -10.44 2.79 8.97
CA GLY A 249 -8.99 2.56 9.03
C GLY A 249 -8.22 3.31 7.94
N ALA A 250 -6.95 2.95 7.77
CA ALA A 250 -6.08 3.54 6.77
C ALA A 250 -6.34 3.00 5.37
N TYR A 251 -6.40 3.87 4.38
CA TYR A 251 -6.46 3.54 2.96
C TYR A 251 -5.61 4.51 2.15
N ASN A 252 -5.32 4.14 0.91
CA ASN A 252 -4.48 4.92 0.02
C ASN A 252 -5.14 5.07 -1.34
N VAL A 253 -5.00 6.25 -1.94
CA VAL A 253 -5.36 6.52 -3.33
C VAL A 253 -4.10 6.94 -4.06
N ALA A 254 -3.75 6.18 -5.10
CA ALA A 254 -2.60 6.46 -5.94
C ALA A 254 -3.06 7.07 -7.26
N PHE A 255 -2.26 8.01 -7.77
CA PHE A 255 -2.56 8.79 -8.94
C PHE A 255 -1.43 8.76 -9.95
N PHE A 256 -1.77 8.79 -11.23
CA PHE A 256 -0.90 9.17 -12.31
C PHE A 256 -1.21 10.60 -12.75
N TYR A 257 -0.21 11.43 -12.84
CA TYR A 257 -0.30 12.76 -13.42
C TYR A 257 0.54 12.80 -14.70
N SER A 258 -0.14 12.94 -15.85
CA SER A 258 0.51 12.91 -17.16
C SER A 258 1.18 14.24 -17.50
N SER A 259 2.14 14.19 -18.41
CA SER A 259 2.78 15.38 -18.98
C SER A 259 1.80 16.32 -19.71
N THR A 260 0.61 15.83 -20.08
CA THR A 260 -0.47 16.62 -20.69
C THR A 260 -1.40 17.28 -19.67
N GLY A 261 -1.13 17.13 -18.37
CA GLY A 261 -1.89 17.77 -17.29
C GLY A 261 -3.15 17.01 -16.86
N ASN A 262 -3.29 15.75 -17.25
CA ASN A 262 -4.41 14.92 -16.81
C ASN A 262 -4.05 14.10 -15.57
N LEU A 263 -4.98 14.07 -14.61
CA LEU A 263 -4.89 13.25 -13.40
C LEU A 263 -5.78 12.03 -13.54
N TYR A 264 -5.21 10.85 -13.29
CA TYR A 264 -5.92 9.56 -13.29
C TYR A 264 -5.72 8.84 -11.97
N ILE A 265 -6.74 8.15 -11.49
CA ILE A 265 -6.57 7.21 -10.39
C ILE A 265 -5.87 5.97 -10.94
N ARG A 266 -4.72 5.66 -10.33
CA ARG A 266 -3.97 4.44 -10.63
C ARG A 266 -4.52 3.25 -9.86
N ASP A 267 -4.71 3.43 -8.53
CA ASP A 267 -5.06 2.35 -7.61
C ASP A 267 -5.67 2.88 -6.31
N ILE A 268 -6.49 2.05 -5.68
CA ILE A 268 -6.99 2.26 -4.32
C ILE A 268 -6.56 1.04 -3.51
N ALA A 269 -5.96 1.25 -2.35
CA ALA A 269 -5.42 0.15 -1.54
C ALA A 269 -5.80 0.29 -0.06
N ALA A 270 -6.11 -0.84 0.56
CA ALA A 270 -6.38 -0.93 1.98
C ALA A 270 -5.09 -0.88 2.82
N GLY A 271 -5.23 -0.48 4.07
CA GLY A 271 -4.22 -0.63 5.11
C GLY A 271 -3.08 0.39 5.04
N VAL A 272 -2.08 0.12 5.86
CA VAL A 272 -0.88 0.95 5.98
C VAL A 272 0.13 0.51 4.92
N GLN A 273 0.39 1.38 3.95
CA GLN A 273 1.35 1.09 2.88
C GLN A 273 2.78 1.35 3.33
N GLU A 274 3.75 0.60 2.80
CA GLU A 274 5.15 0.71 3.17
C GLU A 274 5.72 2.11 2.94
N THR A 275 5.42 2.73 1.80
CA THR A 275 5.86 4.10 1.49
C THR A 275 5.26 5.15 2.41
N ALA A 276 4.17 4.83 3.12
CA ALA A 276 3.58 5.70 4.15
C ALA A 276 4.42 5.73 5.43
N ALA A 277 5.46 4.91 5.56
CA ALA A 277 6.47 5.03 6.60
C ALA A 277 7.12 6.44 6.63
N VAL A 278 7.15 7.14 5.50
CA VAL A 278 7.63 8.54 5.44
C VAL A 278 6.92 9.45 6.45
N TYR A 279 5.65 9.20 6.73
CA TYR A 279 4.86 10.01 7.67
C TYR A 279 5.26 9.81 9.14
N THR A 280 5.92 8.69 9.48
CA THR A 280 6.47 8.49 10.83
C THR A 280 7.47 9.56 11.19
N ALA A 281 8.19 10.09 10.21
CA ALA A 281 9.18 11.14 10.40
C ALA A 281 8.67 12.55 10.07
N THR A 282 7.63 12.67 9.23
CA THR A 282 7.10 13.96 8.75
C THR A 282 5.98 14.52 9.57
N THR A 283 5.19 13.68 10.26
CA THR A 283 3.97 14.13 10.96
C THR A 283 4.03 13.81 12.46
N ASN A 284 3.14 14.44 13.21
CA ASN A 284 3.00 14.23 14.66
C ASN A 284 2.39 12.89 15.04
N VAL A 285 1.72 12.21 14.11
CA VAL A 285 1.05 10.91 14.30
C VAL A 285 1.29 10.01 13.09
N SER A 286 1.70 8.77 13.33
CA SER A 286 1.93 7.82 12.25
C SER A 286 0.61 7.28 11.69
N VAL A 287 0.65 6.78 10.43
CA VAL A 287 -0.53 6.14 9.81
C VAL A 287 -0.97 4.89 10.59
N ALA A 288 -0.02 4.12 11.11
CA ALA A 288 -0.34 2.95 11.92
C ALA A 288 -1.07 3.34 13.22
N GLU A 289 -0.64 4.42 13.89
CA GLU A 289 -1.33 4.91 15.09
C GLU A 289 -2.75 5.40 14.77
N GLN A 290 -2.91 6.20 13.72
CA GLN A 290 -4.24 6.64 13.28
C GLN A 290 -5.12 5.45 12.87
N HIS A 291 -4.54 4.42 12.24
CA HIS A 291 -5.26 3.20 11.90
C HIS A 291 -5.77 2.48 13.14
N VAL A 292 -4.92 2.28 14.15
CA VAL A 292 -5.32 1.66 15.41
C VAL A 292 -6.39 2.50 16.13
N ARG A 293 -6.25 3.85 16.15
CA ARG A 293 -7.29 4.75 16.68
C ARG A 293 -8.62 4.56 15.96
N ALA A 294 -8.60 4.52 14.62
CA ALA A 294 -9.79 4.35 13.80
C ALA A 294 -10.54 3.06 14.13
N ILE A 295 -9.83 1.92 14.09
CA ILE A 295 -10.47 0.60 14.28
C ILE A 295 -10.95 0.38 15.72
N THR A 296 -10.30 1.00 16.71
CA THR A 296 -10.70 0.90 18.12
C THR A 296 -11.76 1.93 18.53
N GLY A 297 -12.13 2.84 17.62
CA GLY A 297 -13.13 3.87 17.88
C GLY A 297 -12.60 5.07 18.67
N GLN A 298 -11.27 5.21 18.79
CA GLN A 298 -10.64 6.39 19.38
C GLN A 298 -10.71 7.56 18.38
N ALA A 299 -10.87 8.79 18.87
CA ALA A 299 -10.86 9.98 18.03
C ALA A 299 -9.55 10.11 17.25
N LEU A 300 -9.66 10.46 15.97
CA LEU A 300 -8.50 10.68 15.12
C LEU A 300 -7.79 11.99 15.52
N SER A 301 -6.46 11.96 15.53
CA SER A 301 -5.65 13.17 15.75
C SER A 301 -5.61 14.04 14.51
N ASP A 302 -5.49 15.36 14.70
CA ASP A 302 -5.12 16.24 13.61
C ASP A 302 -3.68 15.96 13.16
N ILE A 303 -3.46 16.06 11.85
CA ILE A 303 -2.16 15.80 11.25
C ILE A 303 -1.40 17.11 11.11
N LEU A 304 -0.27 17.22 11.83
CA LEU A 304 0.63 18.36 11.77
C LEU A 304 1.92 17.97 11.08
N ILE A 305 2.37 18.77 10.12
CA ILE A 305 3.63 18.55 9.40
C ILE A 305 4.77 19.14 10.20
N ASN A 306 5.77 18.34 10.54
CA ASN A 306 6.93 18.75 11.33
C ASN A 306 8.15 19.08 10.45
N GLN A 307 8.41 18.27 9.42
CA GLN A 307 9.56 18.37 8.52
C GLN A 307 9.35 17.60 7.24
N ALA A 308 10.23 17.78 6.26
CA ALA A 308 10.28 16.92 5.09
C ALA A 308 11.00 15.60 5.40
N ALA A 309 10.65 14.53 4.69
CA ALA A 309 11.40 13.28 4.71
C ALA A 309 11.34 12.56 3.36
N ILE A 310 12.35 11.71 3.14
CA ILE A 310 12.43 10.79 2.01
C ILE A 310 12.53 9.37 2.56
N TYR A 311 11.69 8.48 2.06
CA TYR A 311 11.74 7.04 2.30
C TYR A 311 12.62 6.39 1.22
N MET A 312 13.71 5.74 1.63
CA MET A 312 14.66 5.07 0.76
C MET A 312 14.85 3.63 1.22
N PRO A 313 14.30 2.63 0.53
CA PRO A 313 14.59 1.23 0.82
C PRO A 313 16.04 0.89 0.43
N PHE A 314 16.59 -0.14 1.06
CA PHE A 314 17.91 -0.67 0.73
C PHE A 314 17.95 -2.20 0.77
N THR A 315 18.85 -2.78 -0.03
CA THR A 315 19.08 -4.22 -0.09
C THR A 315 20.22 -4.62 0.85
N THR A 316 20.36 -5.93 1.08
CA THR A 316 21.50 -6.49 1.84
C THR A 316 22.85 -6.08 1.23
N GLU A 317 22.93 -5.95 -0.09
CA GLU A 317 24.17 -5.57 -0.79
C GLU A 317 24.56 -4.11 -0.52
N GLN A 318 23.60 -3.24 -0.25
CA GLN A 318 23.82 -1.83 0.03
C GLN A 318 24.23 -1.56 1.50
N VAL A 319 24.05 -2.53 2.40
CA VAL A 319 24.36 -2.38 3.84
C VAL A 319 25.81 -1.90 4.09
N PRO A 320 26.87 -2.46 3.45
CA PRO A 320 28.23 -1.98 3.68
C PRO A 320 28.44 -0.51 3.30
N ALA A 321 27.75 -0.03 2.26
CA ALA A 321 27.78 1.38 1.88
C ALA A 321 27.03 2.25 2.89
N LEU A 322 25.86 1.80 3.32
CA LEU A 322 25.03 2.48 4.31
C LEU A 322 25.76 2.63 5.66
N MET A 323 26.46 1.59 6.11
CA MET A 323 27.20 1.60 7.38
C MET A 323 28.30 2.66 7.45
N ARG A 324 28.83 3.13 6.31
CA ARG A 324 29.78 4.26 6.29
C ARG A 324 29.14 5.58 6.72
N HIS A 325 27.83 5.68 6.66
CA HIS A 325 27.03 6.86 7.03
C HIS A 325 26.44 6.77 8.43
N TRP A 326 26.53 5.59 9.09
CA TRP A 326 25.92 5.30 10.38
C TRP A 326 26.28 6.34 11.47
N GLU A 327 27.53 6.74 11.55
CA GLU A 327 28.02 7.70 12.55
C GLU A 327 27.95 9.16 12.09
N ILE A 328 27.67 9.40 10.79
CA ILE A 328 27.81 10.73 10.18
C ILE A 328 26.43 11.39 9.99
N GLN A 329 25.44 10.61 9.59
CA GLN A 329 24.14 11.13 9.18
C GLN A 329 23.14 11.11 10.34
N ALA A 330 23.22 12.09 11.23
CA ALA A 330 22.35 12.18 12.40
C ALA A 330 20.85 12.38 12.05
N ASN A 331 20.55 12.83 10.84
CA ASN A 331 19.20 13.03 10.34
C ASN A 331 18.64 11.85 9.55
N TRP A 332 19.33 10.72 9.53
CA TRP A 332 18.84 9.47 8.95
C TRP A 332 18.34 8.55 10.04
N GLN A 333 17.08 8.17 9.97
CA GLN A 333 16.50 7.09 10.78
C GLN A 333 16.60 5.81 9.97
N ILE A 334 17.43 4.87 10.41
CA ILE A 334 17.74 3.64 9.67
C ILE A 334 17.02 2.48 10.34
N TYR A 335 16.18 1.80 9.58
CA TYR A 335 15.37 0.66 10.02
C TYR A 335 15.81 -0.60 9.27
N PHE A 336 16.26 -1.60 10.00
CA PHE A 336 16.60 -2.91 9.45
C PHE A 336 15.44 -3.88 9.65
N TYR A 337 15.12 -4.65 8.63
CA TYR A 337 14.26 -5.79 8.76
C TYR A 337 15.02 -6.94 9.43
N ARG A 338 14.34 -7.70 10.28
CA ARG A 338 14.95 -8.86 10.94
C ARG A 338 15.42 -9.90 9.92
N PHE A 339 14.64 -10.07 8.86
CA PHE A 339 14.96 -10.86 7.69
C PHE A 339 14.67 -10.02 6.44
N PRO A 340 15.52 -10.10 5.39
CA PRO A 340 15.19 -9.49 4.11
C PRO A 340 13.85 -10.03 3.59
N ASP A 341 13.08 -9.19 2.91
CA ASP A 341 11.85 -9.63 2.27
C ASP A 341 12.14 -10.46 1.00
N THR A 342 11.10 -10.96 0.35
CA THR A 342 11.21 -11.77 -0.87
C THR A 342 11.82 -11.03 -2.05
N THR A 343 11.87 -9.69 -2.00
CA THR A 343 12.50 -8.84 -3.02
C THR A 343 13.97 -8.52 -2.70
N GLY A 344 14.51 -9.06 -1.58
CA GLY A 344 15.87 -8.77 -1.13
C GLY A 344 16.03 -7.47 -0.37
N LYS A 345 14.96 -6.76 -0.07
CA LYS A 345 14.95 -5.55 0.73
C LYS A 345 15.31 -5.88 2.18
N ALA A 346 16.35 -5.23 2.71
CA ALA A 346 16.86 -5.45 4.06
C ALA A 346 16.41 -4.37 5.06
N GLY A 347 15.77 -3.32 4.58
CA GLY A 347 15.30 -2.24 5.41
C GLY A 347 15.05 -0.95 4.62
N TYR A 348 14.92 0.15 5.34
CA TYR A 348 14.79 1.48 4.75
C TYR A 348 15.43 2.57 5.60
N VAL A 349 15.72 3.69 4.97
CA VAL A 349 16.14 4.94 5.59
C VAL A 349 15.03 5.97 5.45
N LEU A 350 14.71 6.66 6.54
CA LEU A 350 13.98 7.92 6.51
C LEU A 350 15.01 9.06 6.67
N ALA A 351 15.35 9.70 5.57
CA ALA A 351 16.18 10.90 5.60
C ALA A 351 15.29 12.10 5.90
N CYS A 352 15.56 12.83 6.98
CA CYS A 352 14.71 13.90 7.52
C CYS A 352 15.40 15.25 7.45
N GLY A 353 14.63 16.32 7.20
CA GLY A 353 15.22 17.66 7.16
C GLY A 353 14.24 18.74 6.70
N PRO A 354 14.74 19.97 6.50
CA PRO A 354 13.89 21.12 6.19
C PRO A 354 13.35 21.13 4.75
N SER A 355 14.00 20.41 3.82
CA SER A 355 13.66 20.46 2.41
C SER A 355 14.00 19.14 1.71
N VAL A 356 13.08 18.66 0.88
CA VAL A 356 13.26 17.46 0.05
C VAL A 356 14.46 17.61 -0.88
N THR A 357 14.65 18.77 -1.49
CA THR A 357 15.79 19.03 -2.40
C THR A 357 17.14 18.84 -1.70
N LEU A 358 17.28 19.36 -0.47
CA LEU A 358 18.53 19.16 0.30
C LEU A 358 18.75 17.70 0.66
N LEU A 359 17.68 16.98 0.98
CA LEU A 359 17.74 15.55 1.29
C LEU A 359 18.14 14.72 0.07
N PHE A 360 17.59 15.01 -1.11
CA PHE A 360 18.02 14.34 -2.35
C PHE A 360 19.50 14.56 -2.64
N ASN A 361 19.99 15.79 -2.52
CA ASN A 361 21.42 16.08 -2.68
C ASN A 361 22.29 15.28 -1.68
N GLN A 362 21.85 15.17 -0.42
CA GLN A 362 22.54 14.39 0.60
C GLN A 362 22.57 12.90 0.25
N LEU A 363 21.44 12.33 -0.16
CA LEU A 363 21.32 10.93 -0.54
C LEU A 363 22.12 10.60 -1.80
N HIS A 364 22.13 11.50 -2.78
CA HIS A 364 22.93 11.35 -4.01
C HIS A 364 24.44 11.31 -3.69
N VAL A 365 24.93 12.26 -2.90
CA VAL A 365 26.35 12.32 -2.49
C VAL A 365 26.77 11.11 -1.65
N ALA A 366 25.83 10.51 -0.92
CA ALA A 366 26.12 9.35 -0.07
C ALA A 366 26.57 8.11 -0.86
N GLY A 367 26.17 7.97 -2.13
CA GLY A 367 26.58 6.87 -3.01
C GLY A 367 26.13 5.48 -2.53
N VAL A 368 25.01 5.42 -1.79
CA VAL A 368 24.36 4.17 -1.38
C VAL A 368 23.38 3.71 -2.46
N TRP A 369 22.64 4.64 -3.01
CA TRP A 369 21.62 4.41 -4.05
C TRP A 369 22.09 4.98 -5.40
N GLN A 370 21.62 4.35 -6.46
CA GLN A 370 21.72 4.93 -7.80
C GLN A 370 20.50 5.83 -8.03
N PHE A 371 20.74 6.99 -8.62
CA PHE A 371 19.71 7.91 -9.09
C PHE A 371 19.85 7.99 -10.61
N ASP A 372 18.73 7.88 -11.30
CA ASP A 372 18.68 8.13 -12.74
C ASP A 372 18.78 9.66 -12.93
N ASP A 373 19.83 10.13 -13.60
CA ASP A 373 20.10 11.55 -13.89
C ASP A 373 19.10 12.13 -14.91
#